data_0b328ead16a788b979f74766fdeab326
#
_entry.id   0b328ead16a788b979f74766fdeab326
#
_cell.length_a   1.000
_cell.length_b   1.000
_cell.length_c   1.000
_cell.angle_alpha   90.00
_cell.angle_beta   90.00
_cell.angle_gamma   90.00
#
_symmetry.space_group_name_H-M   'P 1'
#
loop_
_entity.id
_entity.type
_entity.pdbx_description
1 polymer ?
#
loop_
_entity_poly.entity_id
_entity_poly.type
_entity_poly.pdbx_seq_one_letter_code
_entity_poly.pdbx_strand_id
1 'polypeptide(L)'
;MAEYEVQKLNAIYNKIMGLYRIRHSNKTISNYIIDNVDKVEDFIMCYYKQKKPTQKYYYGLLNKFLRESKHEKYFEINTKYKKLCNAFNIVNYNNDEKISKEKLQKLITWDKYIECYYTNQEKLDLQDLFMISLYVLQPPRRVKDYFLLQLNEGANRLYYNEQNEMILELHEYKTCKRYGTYSNIITGELKDIINQYIKHYINEKHFFNYSSPASISNRVKRINEIICGKPLTVNDLRHIYISSFLNKNPSTHEKRELAKKMGHSVMLQSMYNYRNLENEK
;
A
#
# COMPACT_ATOMS: atom_id res chain seq x y z
N MET A 1 -12.74 -15.33 11.27
CA MET A 1 -11.61 -14.39 11.08
C MET A 1 -10.69 -14.92 9.99
N ALA A 2 -10.07 -14.04 9.18
CA ALA A 2 -9.07 -14.46 8.23
C ALA A 2 -7.80 -14.93 8.97
N GLU A 3 -7.07 -15.91 8.42
CA GLU A 3 -5.84 -16.46 9.00
C GLU A 3 -4.81 -15.39 9.40
N TYR A 4 -4.64 -14.38 8.55
CA TYR A 4 -3.79 -13.22 8.83
C TYR A 4 -4.21 -12.44 10.09
N GLU A 5 -5.50 -12.31 10.37
CA GLU A 5 -6.01 -11.62 11.55
C GLU A 5 -5.73 -12.43 12.81
N VAL A 6 -5.84 -13.76 12.73
CA VAL A 6 -5.46 -14.67 13.80
C VAL A 6 -3.97 -14.54 14.13
N GLN A 7 -3.10 -14.53 13.10
CA GLN A 7 -1.66 -14.34 13.31
C GLN A 7 -1.34 -13.01 14.01
N LYS A 8 -2.09 -11.94 13.74
CA LYS A 8 -1.89 -10.64 14.42
C LYS A 8 -2.33 -10.66 15.89
N LEU A 9 -3.43 -11.34 16.19
CA LEU A 9 -3.83 -11.55 17.59
C LEU A 9 -2.84 -12.45 18.33
N ASN A 10 -2.25 -13.44 17.65
CA ASN A 10 -1.17 -14.26 18.19
C ASN A 10 0.05 -13.41 18.57
N ALA A 11 0.39 -12.40 17.75
CA ALA A 11 1.49 -11.50 18.06
C ALA A 11 1.21 -10.65 19.32
N ILE A 12 -0.04 -10.23 19.56
CA ILE A 12 -0.43 -9.56 20.81
C ILE A 12 -0.33 -10.53 21.99
N TYR A 13 -0.90 -11.73 21.85
CA TYR A 13 -0.84 -12.76 22.89
C TYR A 13 0.60 -13.03 23.31
N ASN A 14 1.51 -13.27 22.36
CA ASN A 14 2.92 -13.52 22.65
C ASN A 14 3.60 -12.35 23.37
N LYS A 15 3.24 -11.10 23.03
CA LYS A 15 3.75 -9.91 23.73
C LYS A 15 3.20 -9.81 25.16
N ILE A 16 1.91 -10.08 25.35
CA ILE A 16 1.30 -10.08 26.68
C ILE A 16 1.97 -11.16 27.53
N MET A 17 2.13 -12.39 27.00
CA MET A 17 2.77 -13.49 27.71
C MET A 17 4.22 -13.17 28.07
N GLY A 18 4.98 -12.53 27.17
CA GLY A 18 6.34 -12.09 27.43
C GLY A 18 6.45 -11.02 28.52
N LEU A 19 5.55 -10.03 28.51
CA LEU A 19 5.54 -8.95 29.50
C LEU A 19 5.16 -9.41 30.90
N TYR A 20 4.18 -10.32 31.00
CA TYR A 20 3.71 -10.80 32.29
C TYR A 20 4.45 -12.06 32.78
N ARG A 21 5.48 -12.54 32.05
CA ARG A 21 6.22 -13.78 32.34
C ARG A 21 5.32 -14.99 32.59
N ILE A 22 4.18 -15.04 31.91
CA ILE A 22 3.20 -16.12 32.04
C ILE A 22 3.75 -17.33 31.28
N ARG A 23 3.96 -18.45 31.94
CA ARG A 23 4.32 -19.72 31.29
C ARG A 23 3.13 -20.23 30.48
N HIS A 24 3.41 -20.83 29.31
CA HIS A 24 2.38 -21.37 28.41
C HIS A 24 1.37 -22.25 29.18
N SER A 25 0.13 -21.82 29.20
CA SER A 25 -0.99 -22.71 29.54
C SER A 25 -1.46 -23.37 28.22
N ASN A 26 -1.98 -24.60 28.29
CA ASN A 26 -2.55 -25.34 27.16
C ASN A 26 -3.83 -24.69 26.57
N LYS A 27 -4.17 -23.46 26.96
CA LYS A 27 -5.32 -22.72 26.43
C LYS A 27 -4.98 -22.18 25.03
N THR A 28 -5.91 -22.34 24.11
CA THR A 28 -5.81 -21.69 22.80
C THR A 28 -5.79 -20.16 22.98
N ILE A 29 -5.15 -19.46 22.06
CA ILE A 29 -5.08 -17.98 22.07
C ILE A 29 -6.48 -17.36 22.11
N SER A 30 -7.44 -17.95 21.42
CA SER A 30 -8.83 -17.52 21.42
C SER A 30 -9.44 -17.56 22.82
N ASN A 31 -9.24 -18.66 23.55
CA ASN A 31 -9.73 -18.81 24.92
C ASN A 31 -9.06 -17.80 25.86
N TYR A 32 -7.75 -17.57 25.70
CA TYR A 32 -7.06 -16.56 26.50
C TYR A 32 -7.64 -15.16 26.31
N ILE A 33 -7.91 -14.74 25.05
CA ILE A 33 -8.48 -13.43 24.75
C ILE A 33 -9.89 -13.31 25.35
N ILE A 34 -10.72 -14.35 25.23
CA ILE A 34 -12.07 -14.39 25.82
C ILE A 34 -12.01 -14.24 27.35
N ASP A 35 -11.13 -15.00 28.01
CA ASP A 35 -11.01 -14.98 29.48
C ASP A 35 -10.34 -13.69 30.00
N ASN A 36 -9.64 -12.92 29.19
CA ASN A 36 -8.80 -11.79 29.61
C ASN A 36 -8.99 -10.54 28.75
N VAL A 37 -10.20 -10.24 28.31
CA VAL A 37 -10.51 -9.09 27.43
C VAL A 37 -9.94 -7.79 27.97
N ASP A 38 -10.10 -7.51 29.27
CA ASP A 38 -9.62 -6.27 29.89
C ASP A 38 -8.10 -6.16 29.83
N LYS A 39 -7.36 -7.24 30.11
CA LYS A 39 -5.89 -7.24 30.00
C LYS A 39 -5.42 -7.01 28.58
N VAL A 40 -6.14 -7.56 27.59
CA VAL A 40 -5.84 -7.35 26.16
C VAL A 40 -6.14 -5.91 25.75
N GLU A 41 -7.26 -5.36 26.22
CA GLU A 41 -7.62 -3.95 26.02
C GLU A 41 -6.55 -3.03 26.61
N ASP A 42 -6.22 -3.18 27.87
CA ASP A 42 -5.22 -2.39 28.59
C ASP A 42 -3.86 -2.47 27.90
N PHE A 43 -3.46 -3.66 27.46
CA PHE A 43 -2.24 -3.85 26.70
C PHE A 43 -2.26 -3.02 25.40
N ILE A 44 -3.34 -3.08 24.62
CA ILE A 44 -3.46 -2.32 23.37
C ILE A 44 -3.41 -0.81 23.67
N MET A 45 -4.12 -0.36 24.69
CA MET A 45 -4.22 1.06 25.03
C MET A 45 -2.89 1.63 25.57
N CYS A 46 -2.18 0.88 26.40
CA CYS A 46 -0.94 1.33 27.01
C CYS A 46 0.28 1.12 26.10
N TYR A 47 0.45 -0.09 25.55
CA TYR A 47 1.65 -0.43 24.76
C TYR A 47 1.72 0.34 23.42
N TYR A 48 0.57 0.58 22.80
CA TYR A 48 0.49 1.35 21.54
C TYR A 48 0.07 2.81 21.74
N LYS A 49 0.14 3.35 22.97
CA LYS A 49 -0.29 4.74 23.28
C LYS A 49 0.29 5.78 22.33
N GLN A 50 1.58 5.68 22.00
CA GLN A 50 2.28 6.58 21.10
C GLN A 50 2.10 6.23 19.60
N LYS A 51 1.54 5.06 19.27
CA LYS A 51 1.35 4.58 17.91
C LYS A 51 -0.13 4.47 17.58
N LYS A 52 -0.83 5.61 17.54
CA LYS A 52 -2.29 5.69 17.37
C LYS A 52 -2.87 4.85 16.20
N PRO A 53 -2.28 4.84 14.98
CA PRO A 53 -2.77 3.95 13.91
C PRO A 53 -2.69 2.48 14.28
N THR A 54 -1.60 2.05 14.91
CA THR A 54 -1.40 0.66 15.37
C THR A 54 -2.36 0.31 16.49
N GLN A 55 -2.57 1.24 17.45
CA GLN A 55 -3.54 1.09 18.54
C GLN A 55 -4.96 0.88 17.98
N LYS A 56 -5.41 1.77 17.07
CA LYS A 56 -6.71 1.65 16.38
C LYS A 56 -6.85 0.31 15.65
N TYR A 57 -5.82 -0.13 14.95
CA TYR A 57 -5.84 -1.38 14.22
C TYR A 57 -6.06 -2.59 15.13
N TYR A 58 -5.27 -2.73 16.18
CA TYR A 58 -5.39 -3.86 17.12
C TYR A 58 -6.68 -3.82 17.93
N TYR A 59 -7.13 -2.62 18.29
CA TYR A 59 -8.43 -2.46 18.97
C TYR A 59 -9.58 -2.88 18.04
N GLY A 60 -9.49 -2.58 16.74
CA GLY A 60 -10.44 -3.06 15.74
C GLY A 60 -10.44 -4.58 15.57
N LEU A 61 -9.27 -5.24 15.66
CA LEU A 61 -9.18 -6.70 15.66
C LEU A 61 -9.83 -7.30 16.89
N LEU A 62 -9.57 -6.76 18.07
CA LEU A 62 -10.24 -7.20 19.31
C LEU A 62 -11.76 -7.05 19.19
N ASN A 63 -12.25 -5.90 18.76
CA ASN A 63 -13.67 -5.65 18.55
C ASN A 63 -14.31 -6.66 17.57
N LYS A 64 -13.63 -6.95 16.45
CA LYS A 64 -14.09 -7.94 15.48
C LYS A 64 -14.14 -9.34 16.08
N PHE A 65 -13.10 -9.73 16.80
CA PHE A 65 -13.02 -11.03 17.48
C PHE A 65 -14.16 -11.23 18.49
N LEU A 66 -14.42 -10.22 19.35
CA LEU A 66 -15.50 -10.28 20.34
C LEU A 66 -16.89 -10.34 19.71
N ARG A 67 -17.07 -9.66 18.56
CA ARG A 67 -18.32 -9.76 17.79
C ARG A 67 -18.54 -11.18 17.25
N GLU A 68 -17.52 -11.79 16.66
CA GLU A 68 -17.61 -13.11 16.04
C GLU A 68 -17.77 -14.22 17.09
N SER A 69 -17.17 -14.06 18.28
CA SER A 69 -17.34 -14.96 19.43
C SER A 69 -18.60 -14.68 20.25
N LYS A 70 -19.42 -13.67 19.90
CA LYS A 70 -20.62 -13.25 20.63
C LYS A 70 -20.34 -12.96 22.11
N HIS A 71 -19.17 -12.40 22.41
CA HIS A 71 -18.74 -12.14 23.78
C HIS A 71 -19.55 -11.00 24.42
N GLU A 72 -19.91 -11.11 25.70
CA GLU A 72 -20.71 -10.11 26.43
C GLU A 72 -20.12 -8.69 26.40
N LYS A 73 -18.79 -8.55 26.47
CA LYS A 73 -18.09 -7.26 26.43
C LYS A 73 -18.05 -6.61 25.03
N TYR A 74 -18.61 -7.26 23.99
CA TYR A 74 -18.56 -6.71 22.63
C TYR A 74 -19.11 -5.28 22.55
N PHE A 75 -20.26 -5.02 23.15
CA PHE A 75 -20.91 -3.70 23.03
C PHE A 75 -20.10 -2.59 23.70
N GLU A 76 -19.49 -2.86 24.83
CA GLU A 76 -18.61 -1.92 25.53
C GLU A 76 -17.37 -1.60 24.69
N ILE A 77 -16.65 -2.63 24.24
CA ILE A 77 -15.46 -2.50 23.42
C ILE A 77 -15.78 -1.83 22.08
N ASN A 78 -16.91 -2.14 21.46
CA ASN A 78 -17.35 -1.50 20.21
C ASN A 78 -17.62 0.00 20.40
N THR A 79 -18.20 0.39 21.53
CA THR A 79 -18.43 1.80 21.86
C THR A 79 -17.11 2.55 22.03
N LYS A 80 -16.15 1.99 22.76
CA LYS A 80 -14.81 2.55 22.93
C LYS A 80 -14.08 2.61 21.58
N TYR A 81 -14.19 1.57 20.74
CA TYR A 81 -13.60 1.55 19.40
C TYR A 81 -14.15 2.67 18.49
N LYS A 82 -15.46 2.89 18.50
CA LYS A 82 -16.09 3.99 17.75
C LYS A 82 -15.57 5.36 18.21
N LYS A 83 -15.46 5.59 19.52
CA LYS A 83 -14.86 6.82 20.08
C LYS A 83 -13.41 7.00 19.62
N LEU A 84 -12.62 5.93 19.68
CA LEU A 84 -11.23 5.96 19.20
C LEU A 84 -11.13 6.25 17.69
N CYS A 85 -12.03 5.67 16.87
CA CYS A 85 -12.09 5.94 15.43
C CYS A 85 -12.45 7.39 15.14
N ASN A 86 -13.43 7.96 15.85
CA ASN A 86 -13.84 9.36 15.68
C ASN A 86 -12.71 10.31 16.05
N ALA A 87 -12.07 10.10 17.22
CA ALA A 87 -10.92 10.89 17.65
C ALA A 87 -9.76 10.81 16.63
N PHE A 88 -9.48 9.60 16.10
CA PHE A 88 -8.46 9.42 15.08
C PHE A 88 -8.80 10.12 13.75
N ASN A 89 -10.06 10.08 13.34
CA ASN A 89 -10.52 10.73 12.11
C ASN A 89 -10.45 12.26 12.24
N ILE A 90 -10.82 12.83 13.40
CA ILE A 90 -10.71 14.27 13.66
C ILE A 90 -9.23 14.71 13.61
N VAL A 91 -8.33 13.95 14.29
CA VAL A 91 -6.90 14.25 14.28
C VAL A 91 -6.32 14.17 12.88
N ASN A 92 -6.69 13.15 12.09
CA ASN A 92 -6.22 13.04 10.71
C ASN A 92 -6.79 14.15 9.82
N TYR A 93 -8.07 14.48 9.96
CA TYR A 93 -8.67 15.59 9.20
C TYR A 93 -7.93 16.91 9.47
N ASN A 94 -7.57 17.17 10.72
CA ASN A 94 -6.80 18.37 11.11
C ASN A 94 -5.31 18.28 10.74
N ASN A 95 -4.74 17.06 10.61
CA ASN A 95 -3.34 16.84 10.22
C ASN A 95 -3.15 16.66 8.72
N ASP A 96 -4.22 16.41 7.95
CA ASP A 96 -4.16 16.33 6.48
C ASP A 96 -3.77 17.68 5.85
N GLU A 97 -3.89 18.79 6.60
CA GLU A 97 -3.36 20.11 6.21
C GLU A 97 -1.86 20.30 6.53
N LYS A 98 -1.26 19.45 7.35
CA LYS A 98 0.15 19.56 7.75
C LYS A 98 0.91 18.27 7.50
N ILE A 99 1.34 18.09 6.26
CA ILE A 99 2.44 17.14 6.00
C ILE A 99 3.62 17.61 6.83
N SER A 100 4.26 16.70 7.60
CA SER A 100 5.44 17.09 8.37
C SER A 100 6.49 17.71 7.44
N LYS A 101 7.11 18.78 7.85
CA LYS A 101 8.19 19.45 7.09
C LYS A 101 9.26 18.45 6.63
N GLU A 102 9.58 17.47 7.48
CA GLU A 102 10.51 16.37 7.16
C GLU A 102 10.03 15.51 5.97
N LYS A 103 8.73 15.28 5.84
CA LYS A 103 8.18 14.51 4.72
C LYS A 103 8.18 15.33 3.44
N LEU A 104 7.86 16.61 3.50
CA LEU A 104 7.95 17.53 2.36
C LEU A 104 9.36 17.62 1.82
N GLN A 105 10.38 17.75 2.69
CA GLN A 105 11.79 17.80 2.28
C GLN A 105 12.28 16.56 1.53
N LYS A 106 11.66 15.39 1.78
CA LYS A 106 11.98 14.15 1.06
C LYS A 106 11.37 14.07 -0.32
N LEU A 107 10.28 14.79 -0.58
CA LEU A 107 9.58 14.73 -1.85
C LEU A 107 10.22 15.65 -2.89
N ILE A 108 9.93 15.37 -4.13
CA ILE A 108 10.22 16.20 -5.29
C ILE A 108 8.95 16.31 -6.14
N THR A 109 8.88 17.26 -7.05
CA THR A 109 7.77 17.35 -7.99
C THR A 109 7.79 16.16 -8.95
N TRP A 110 6.64 15.82 -9.53
CA TRP A 110 6.57 14.75 -10.53
C TRP A 110 7.44 15.04 -11.75
N ASP A 111 7.43 16.29 -12.23
CA ASP A 111 8.20 16.68 -13.39
C ASP A 111 9.71 16.53 -13.15
N LYS A 112 10.19 16.94 -11.96
CA LYS A 112 11.58 16.69 -11.56
C LYS A 112 11.91 15.22 -11.43
N TYR A 113 10.96 14.41 -10.96
CA TYR A 113 11.14 12.97 -10.89
C TYR A 113 11.27 12.33 -12.27
N ILE A 114 10.45 12.74 -13.23
CA ILE A 114 10.53 12.30 -14.63
C ILE A 114 11.88 12.69 -15.26
N GLU A 115 12.33 13.93 -15.04
CA GLU A 115 13.66 14.36 -15.47
C GLU A 115 14.77 13.46 -14.89
N CYS A 116 14.72 13.17 -13.59
CA CYS A 116 15.67 12.27 -12.94
C CYS A 116 15.64 10.85 -13.54
N TYR A 117 14.46 10.32 -13.84
CA TYR A 117 14.30 9.00 -14.44
C TYR A 117 15.00 8.97 -15.80
N TYR A 118 14.68 9.86 -16.72
CA TYR A 118 15.28 9.85 -18.05
C TYR A 118 16.79 10.14 -18.05
N THR A 119 17.28 10.97 -17.13
CA THR A 119 18.70 11.28 -17.02
C THR A 119 19.52 10.11 -16.47
N ASN A 120 18.92 9.27 -15.63
CA ASN A 120 19.67 8.27 -14.87
C ASN A 120 19.23 6.82 -15.10
N GLN A 121 18.26 6.55 -16.00
CA GLN A 121 17.76 5.20 -16.25
C GLN A 121 18.84 4.23 -16.75
N GLU A 122 19.85 4.72 -17.45
CA GLU A 122 21.01 3.95 -17.93
C GLU A 122 21.88 3.35 -16.79
N LYS A 123 21.74 3.89 -15.57
CA LYS A 123 22.43 3.36 -14.37
C LYS A 123 21.76 2.12 -13.78
N LEU A 124 20.59 1.77 -14.29
CA LEU A 124 19.78 0.67 -13.80
C LEU A 124 20.04 -0.60 -14.60
N ASP A 125 20.07 -1.74 -13.93
CA ASP A 125 19.94 -3.01 -14.63
C ASP A 125 18.53 -3.16 -15.23
N LEU A 126 18.37 -4.10 -16.14
CA LEU A 126 17.10 -4.26 -16.87
C LEU A 126 15.92 -4.60 -15.97
N GLN A 127 16.15 -5.32 -14.86
CA GLN A 127 15.11 -5.65 -13.89
C GLN A 127 14.64 -4.41 -13.12
N ASP A 128 15.57 -3.58 -12.69
CA ASP A 128 15.27 -2.33 -12.00
C ASP A 128 14.62 -1.32 -12.94
N LEU A 129 15.10 -1.24 -14.17
CA LEU A 129 14.50 -0.40 -15.20
C LEU A 129 13.05 -0.82 -15.46
N PHE A 130 12.79 -2.12 -15.69
CA PHE A 130 11.42 -2.61 -15.85
C PHE A 130 10.55 -2.31 -14.63
N MET A 131 11.05 -2.60 -13.42
CA MET A 131 10.30 -2.37 -12.18
C MET A 131 9.89 -0.91 -12.02
N ILE A 132 10.82 0.02 -12.21
CA ILE A 132 10.51 1.44 -11.99
C ILE A 132 9.65 2.02 -13.13
N SER A 133 9.82 1.56 -14.37
CA SER A 133 9.04 1.98 -15.53
C SER A 133 7.54 1.71 -15.37
N LEU A 134 7.15 0.64 -14.63
CA LEU A 134 5.76 0.38 -14.27
C LEU A 134 5.13 1.50 -13.41
N TYR A 135 5.95 2.29 -12.72
CA TYR A 135 5.51 3.40 -11.87
C TYR A 135 5.70 4.78 -12.51
N VAL A 136 6.54 4.87 -13.54
CA VAL A 136 6.89 6.13 -14.22
C VAL A 136 6.07 6.33 -15.49
N LEU A 137 6.02 5.32 -16.34
CA LEU A 137 5.45 5.42 -17.70
C LEU A 137 3.92 5.16 -17.75
N GLN A 138 3.32 4.92 -16.60
CA GLN A 138 1.87 4.84 -16.42
C GLN A 138 1.46 5.29 -15.01
N PRO A 139 0.17 5.57 -14.75
CA PRO A 139 -0.29 5.95 -13.41
C PRO A 139 0.12 4.93 -12.36
N PRO A 140 0.90 5.31 -11.33
CA PRO A 140 1.52 4.38 -10.39
C PRO A 140 0.48 3.63 -9.56
N ARG A 141 0.49 2.30 -9.64
CA ARG A 141 -0.36 1.39 -8.87
C ARG A 141 0.31 0.97 -7.55
N ARG A 142 -0.35 0.13 -6.77
CA ARG A 142 0.25 -0.39 -5.52
C ARG A 142 1.24 -1.51 -5.79
N VAL A 143 2.22 -1.66 -4.91
CA VAL A 143 3.21 -2.74 -4.98
C VAL A 143 2.55 -4.11 -5.13
N LYS A 144 1.47 -4.38 -4.36
CA LYS A 144 0.78 -5.67 -4.40
C LYS A 144 0.19 -5.98 -5.77
N ASP A 145 -0.22 -4.96 -6.53
CA ASP A 145 -0.83 -5.13 -7.84
C ASP A 145 0.17 -5.73 -8.83
N TYR A 146 1.46 -5.36 -8.72
CA TYR A 146 2.55 -5.87 -9.56
C TYR A 146 3.30 -7.05 -8.96
N PHE A 147 3.29 -7.21 -7.63
CA PHE A 147 3.95 -8.35 -6.96
C PHE A 147 3.45 -9.70 -7.47
N LEU A 148 2.17 -9.80 -7.83
CA LEU A 148 1.53 -11.00 -8.35
C LEU A 148 1.58 -11.10 -9.88
N LEU A 149 2.29 -10.18 -10.56
CA LEU A 149 2.31 -10.11 -12.02
C LEU A 149 3.05 -11.31 -12.62
N GLN A 150 2.42 -11.98 -13.57
CA GLN A 150 2.96 -13.13 -14.29
C GLN A 150 2.89 -12.91 -15.80
N LEU A 151 3.68 -13.68 -16.54
CA LEU A 151 3.64 -13.68 -18.00
C LEU A 151 2.62 -14.71 -18.48
N ASN A 152 1.68 -14.28 -19.33
CA ASN A 152 0.63 -15.06 -20.01
C ASN A 152 -0.41 -15.72 -19.10
N GLU A 153 -0.17 -15.89 -17.82
CA GLU A 153 -1.04 -16.62 -16.90
C GLU A 153 -1.21 -15.89 -15.55
N GLY A 154 -2.00 -16.45 -14.66
CA GLY A 154 -2.24 -15.92 -13.31
C GLY A 154 -3.35 -14.87 -13.25
N ALA A 155 -3.68 -14.49 -12.01
CA ALA A 155 -4.72 -13.50 -11.75
C ALA A 155 -4.31 -12.07 -12.12
N ASN A 156 -3.02 -11.77 -12.06
CA ASN A 156 -2.44 -10.53 -12.56
C ASN A 156 -1.40 -10.89 -13.62
N ARG A 157 -1.64 -10.47 -14.85
CA ARG A 157 -0.83 -10.92 -15.98
C ARG A 157 -0.52 -9.84 -16.99
N LEU A 158 0.60 -10.03 -17.68
CA LEU A 158 0.95 -9.41 -18.95
C LEU A 158 0.88 -10.47 -20.04
N TYR A 159 0.20 -10.18 -21.12
CA TYR A 159 0.08 -11.12 -22.25
C TYR A 159 -0.14 -10.36 -23.56
N TYR A 160 0.05 -11.05 -24.68
CA TYR A 160 -0.33 -10.57 -26.01
C TYR A 160 -1.72 -11.11 -26.37
N ASN A 161 -2.63 -10.21 -26.78
CA ASN A 161 -3.93 -10.61 -27.32
C ASN A 161 -3.80 -11.05 -28.79
N GLU A 162 -4.91 -11.47 -29.41
CA GLU A 162 -4.98 -11.90 -30.81
C GLU A 162 -4.58 -10.81 -31.80
N GLN A 163 -4.72 -9.53 -31.43
CA GLN A 163 -4.32 -8.37 -32.22
C GLN A 163 -2.85 -7.98 -32.02
N ASN A 164 -2.07 -8.83 -31.32
CA ASN A 164 -0.67 -8.57 -30.97
C ASN A 164 -0.46 -7.29 -30.13
N GLU A 165 -1.47 -6.94 -29.32
CA GLU A 165 -1.36 -5.87 -28.35
C GLU A 165 -0.93 -6.44 -27.00
N MET A 166 -0.02 -5.75 -26.31
CA MET A 166 0.41 -6.13 -24.96
C MET A 166 -0.63 -5.64 -23.95
N ILE A 167 -1.22 -6.54 -23.20
CA ILE A 167 -2.28 -6.27 -22.23
C ILE A 167 -1.75 -6.49 -20.82
N LEU A 168 -1.89 -5.48 -19.97
CA LEU A 168 -1.80 -5.61 -18.51
C LEU A 168 -3.19 -5.86 -17.95
N GLU A 169 -3.41 -7.03 -17.36
CA GLU A 169 -4.69 -7.39 -16.76
C GLU A 169 -4.51 -7.75 -15.29
N LEU A 170 -5.34 -7.14 -14.42
CA LEU A 170 -5.27 -7.32 -12.97
C LEU A 170 -6.64 -7.71 -12.43
N HIS A 171 -6.74 -8.89 -11.85
CA HIS A 171 -7.92 -9.41 -11.17
C HIS A 171 -7.78 -9.33 -9.65
N GLU A 172 -6.56 -9.47 -9.13
CA GLU A 172 -6.28 -9.43 -7.69
C GLU A 172 -5.56 -8.15 -7.29
N TYR A 173 -6.33 -7.15 -6.83
CA TYR A 173 -5.80 -5.92 -6.25
C TYR A 173 -6.76 -5.38 -5.17
N LYS A 174 -6.29 -4.45 -4.35
CA LYS A 174 -6.99 -4.00 -3.12
C LYS A 174 -8.45 -3.58 -3.35
N THR A 175 -8.78 -3.03 -4.50
CA THR A 175 -10.10 -2.46 -4.82
C THR A 175 -10.81 -3.21 -5.96
N CYS A 176 -10.42 -4.42 -6.30
CA CYS A 176 -11.01 -5.22 -7.37
C CYS A 176 -12.52 -5.47 -7.16
N LYS A 177 -12.96 -5.66 -5.90
CA LYS A 177 -14.39 -5.80 -5.57
C LYS A 177 -15.23 -4.56 -5.94
N ARG A 178 -14.62 -3.38 -6.05
CA ARG A 178 -15.30 -2.13 -6.40
C ARG A 178 -15.21 -1.81 -7.88
N TYR A 179 -14.07 -2.07 -8.51
CA TYR A 179 -13.79 -1.64 -9.88
C TYR A 179 -13.76 -2.78 -10.89
N GLY A 180 -13.92 -4.03 -10.43
CA GLY A 180 -13.79 -5.21 -11.29
C GLY A 180 -12.36 -5.45 -11.76
N THR A 181 -12.22 -6.16 -12.85
CA THR A 181 -10.95 -6.40 -13.54
C THR A 181 -10.41 -5.07 -14.10
N TYR A 182 -9.13 -4.82 -13.91
CA TYR A 182 -8.44 -3.74 -14.59
C TYR A 182 -7.72 -4.28 -15.80
N SER A 183 -7.94 -3.67 -16.96
CA SER A 183 -7.23 -3.99 -18.20
C SER A 183 -6.71 -2.71 -18.84
N ASN A 184 -5.49 -2.75 -19.36
CA ASN A 184 -4.85 -1.64 -20.04
C ASN A 184 -3.93 -2.15 -21.15
N ILE A 185 -3.99 -1.53 -22.32
CA ILE A 185 -3.04 -1.78 -23.41
C ILE A 185 -1.73 -1.05 -23.07
N ILE A 186 -0.64 -1.77 -23.11
CA ILE A 186 0.70 -1.23 -22.89
C ILE A 186 1.31 -0.90 -24.25
N THR A 187 1.75 0.34 -24.42
CA THR A 187 2.31 0.86 -25.67
C THR A 187 3.59 1.64 -25.42
N GLY A 188 4.30 2.00 -26.49
CA GLY A 188 5.48 2.88 -26.47
C GLY A 188 6.62 2.30 -25.62
N GLU A 189 7.39 3.19 -25.03
CA GLU A 189 8.62 2.88 -24.26
C GLU A 189 8.41 1.77 -23.21
N LEU A 190 7.28 1.77 -22.48
CA LEU A 190 7.02 0.72 -21.50
C LEU A 190 6.91 -0.65 -22.15
N LYS A 191 6.25 -0.78 -23.32
CA LYS A 191 6.17 -2.02 -24.08
C LYS A 191 7.56 -2.49 -24.49
N ASP A 192 8.41 -1.58 -24.94
CA ASP A 192 9.76 -1.91 -25.41
C ASP A 192 10.64 -2.43 -24.25
N ILE A 193 10.59 -1.78 -23.09
CA ILE A 193 11.30 -2.22 -21.89
C ILE A 193 10.79 -3.61 -21.43
N ILE A 194 9.47 -3.83 -21.43
CA ILE A 194 8.89 -5.13 -21.07
C ILE A 194 9.36 -6.21 -22.04
N ASN A 195 9.37 -5.93 -23.36
CA ASN A 195 9.82 -6.89 -24.35
C ASN A 195 11.30 -7.25 -24.19
N GLN A 196 12.15 -6.26 -23.91
CA GLN A 196 13.54 -6.52 -23.60
C GLN A 196 13.67 -7.39 -22.35
N TYR A 197 12.91 -7.08 -21.30
CA TYR A 197 12.91 -7.87 -20.06
C TYR A 197 12.48 -9.32 -20.30
N ILE A 198 11.35 -9.53 -20.98
CA ILE A 198 10.85 -10.87 -21.32
C ILE A 198 11.88 -11.68 -22.12
N LYS A 199 12.54 -11.04 -23.09
CA LYS A 199 13.55 -11.70 -23.91
C LYS A 199 14.75 -12.22 -23.09
N HIS A 200 15.12 -11.53 -22.00
CA HIS A 200 16.25 -11.92 -21.14
C HIS A 200 15.85 -12.90 -20.03
N TYR A 201 14.60 -12.83 -19.56
CA TYR A 201 14.10 -13.57 -18.38
C TYR A 201 12.93 -14.50 -18.71
N ILE A 202 12.85 -14.98 -19.98
CA ILE A 202 11.70 -15.75 -20.51
C ILE A 202 11.39 -17.04 -19.73
N ASN A 203 12.30 -17.56 -18.95
CA ASN A 203 12.14 -18.80 -18.18
C ASN A 203 11.48 -18.59 -16.81
N GLU A 204 11.18 -17.35 -16.42
CA GLU A 204 10.58 -17.04 -15.13
C GLU A 204 9.07 -16.84 -15.26
N LYS A 205 8.33 -17.59 -14.45
CA LYS A 205 6.85 -17.47 -14.39
C LYS A 205 6.44 -16.10 -13.83
N HIS A 206 7.16 -15.60 -12.83
CA HIS A 206 6.90 -14.34 -12.17
C HIS A 206 7.88 -13.28 -12.65
N PHE A 207 7.37 -12.10 -12.99
CA PHE A 207 8.23 -10.95 -13.33
C PHE A 207 9.13 -10.53 -12.17
N PHE A 208 8.67 -10.72 -10.94
CA PHE A 208 9.42 -10.34 -9.75
C PHE A 208 9.56 -11.52 -8.81
N ASN A 209 10.75 -12.10 -8.74
CA ASN A 209 11.07 -13.20 -7.82
C ASN A 209 11.41 -12.69 -6.42
N TYR A 210 10.45 -12.05 -5.75
CA TYR A 210 10.60 -11.54 -4.39
C TYR A 210 9.71 -12.30 -3.40
N SER A 211 10.21 -12.54 -2.21
CA SER A 211 9.49 -13.25 -1.14
C SER A 211 8.28 -12.48 -0.58
N SER A 212 8.23 -11.16 -0.79
CA SER A 212 7.14 -10.33 -0.24
C SER A 212 6.99 -9.00 -0.97
N PRO A 213 5.81 -8.37 -0.91
CA PRO A 213 5.62 -7.00 -1.40
C PRO A 213 6.54 -5.97 -0.72
N ALA A 214 6.96 -6.23 0.52
CA ALA A 214 7.90 -5.35 1.24
C ALA A 214 9.27 -5.34 0.59
N SER A 215 9.73 -6.47 0.04
CA SER A 215 11.00 -6.56 -0.68
C SER A 215 11.01 -5.70 -1.93
N ILE A 216 9.90 -5.72 -2.72
CA ILE A 216 9.73 -4.80 -3.87
C ILE A 216 9.74 -3.34 -3.41
N SER A 217 9.01 -3.00 -2.33
CA SER A 217 9.01 -1.63 -1.79
C SER A 217 10.41 -1.14 -1.43
N ASN A 218 11.23 -2.02 -0.84
CA ASN A 218 12.61 -1.69 -0.50
C ASN A 218 13.49 -1.56 -1.76
N ARG A 219 13.28 -2.39 -2.78
CA ARG A 219 14.00 -2.26 -4.05
C ARG A 219 13.66 -0.95 -4.74
N VAL A 220 12.37 -0.59 -4.85
CA VAL A 220 11.93 0.69 -5.42
C VAL A 220 12.57 1.88 -4.70
N LYS A 221 12.71 1.84 -3.37
CA LYS A 221 13.43 2.88 -2.64
C LYS A 221 14.89 3.02 -3.08
N ARG A 222 15.60 1.90 -3.23
CA ARG A 222 17.01 1.91 -3.68
C ARG A 222 17.15 2.40 -5.11
N ILE A 223 16.25 1.98 -6.00
CA ILE A 223 16.19 2.49 -7.38
C ILE A 223 16.01 4.02 -7.37
N ASN A 224 15.07 4.53 -6.60
CA ASN A 224 14.82 5.97 -6.49
C ASN A 224 16.02 6.73 -5.90
N GLU A 225 16.76 6.11 -4.99
CA GLU A 225 17.99 6.69 -4.46
C GLU A 225 19.09 6.79 -5.54
N ILE A 226 19.18 5.80 -6.44
CA ILE A 226 20.09 5.83 -7.59
C ILE A 226 19.70 6.92 -8.59
N ILE A 227 18.41 7.01 -8.96
CA ILE A 227 17.96 7.90 -10.03
C ILE A 227 17.77 9.36 -9.60
N CYS A 228 17.35 9.61 -8.37
CA CYS A 228 17.04 10.98 -7.91
C CYS A 228 17.65 11.36 -6.55
N GLY A 229 18.55 10.53 -5.99
CA GLY A 229 19.20 10.80 -4.71
C GLY A 229 18.27 10.75 -3.48
N LYS A 230 17.03 10.27 -3.64
CA LYS A 230 16.03 10.24 -2.57
C LYS A 230 15.35 8.86 -2.49
N PRO A 231 15.24 8.27 -1.27
CA PRO A 231 14.63 6.96 -1.07
C PRO A 231 13.09 7.04 -1.11
N LEU A 232 12.52 7.43 -2.25
CA LEU A 232 11.07 7.55 -2.43
C LEU A 232 10.41 6.17 -2.44
N THR A 233 9.31 6.05 -1.72
CA THR A 233 8.49 4.84 -1.72
C THR A 233 7.48 4.86 -2.87
N VAL A 234 6.88 3.71 -3.21
CA VAL A 234 5.75 3.67 -4.15
C VAL A 234 4.61 4.59 -3.72
N ASN A 235 4.36 4.72 -2.41
CA ASN A 235 3.36 5.68 -1.93
C ASN A 235 3.78 7.13 -2.19
N ASP A 236 5.05 7.47 -2.04
CA ASP A 236 5.55 8.81 -2.34
C ASP A 236 5.40 9.12 -3.84
N LEU A 237 5.73 8.16 -4.73
CA LEU A 237 5.51 8.30 -6.17
C LEU A 237 4.02 8.55 -6.50
N ARG A 238 3.13 7.81 -5.84
CA ARG A 238 1.67 7.99 -5.99
C ARG A 238 1.22 9.38 -5.53
N HIS A 239 1.78 9.88 -4.44
CA HIS A 239 1.48 11.23 -3.92
C HIS A 239 1.94 12.32 -4.89
N ILE A 240 3.20 12.29 -5.33
CA ILE A 240 3.73 13.33 -6.24
C ILE A 240 3.03 13.29 -7.61
N TYR A 241 2.69 12.09 -8.12
CA TYR A 241 1.93 11.93 -9.35
C TYR A 241 0.53 12.55 -9.26
N ILE A 242 -0.23 12.22 -8.18
CA ILE A 242 -1.58 12.75 -7.98
C ILE A 242 -1.54 14.26 -7.76
N SER A 243 -0.57 14.78 -7.03
CA SER A 243 -0.41 16.21 -6.82
C SER A 243 -0.19 16.95 -8.14
N SER A 244 0.72 16.48 -8.98
CA SER A 244 0.94 17.04 -10.32
C SER A 244 -0.32 16.98 -11.19
N PHE A 245 -1.05 15.86 -11.16
CA PHE A 245 -2.31 15.73 -11.89
C PHE A 245 -3.37 16.72 -11.38
N LEU A 246 -3.54 16.87 -10.06
CA LEU A 246 -4.54 17.76 -9.47
C LEU A 246 -4.21 19.24 -9.68
N ASN A 247 -2.93 19.61 -9.77
CA ASN A 247 -2.50 20.98 -10.06
C ASN A 247 -2.90 21.46 -11.46
N LYS A 248 -3.20 20.51 -12.38
CA LYS A 248 -3.72 20.80 -13.73
C LYS A 248 -5.25 21.08 -13.75
N ASN A 249 -5.89 21.16 -12.58
CA ASN A 249 -7.33 21.37 -12.42
C ASN A 249 -8.21 20.41 -13.23
N PRO A 250 -8.01 19.08 -13.13
CA PRO A 250 -8.73 18.11 -13.92
C PRO A 250 -10.22 18.11 -13.59
N SER A 251 -11.04 17.77 -14.60
CA SER A 251 -12.48 17.57 -14.46
C SER A 251 -12.82 16.41 -13.52
N THR A 252 -14.08 16.34 -13.08
CA THR A 252 -14.56 15.20 -12.27
C THR A 252 -14.44 13.88 -13.01
N HIS A 253 -14.63 13.88 -14.32
CA HIS A 253 -14.48 12.70 -15.16
C HIS A 253 -13.02 12.19 -15.16
N GLU A 254 -12.06 13.06 -15.44
CA GLU A 254 -10.63 12.73 -15.42
C GLU A 254 -10.17 12.23 -14.04
N LYS A 255 -10.68 12.83 -12.94
CA LYS A 255 -10.43 12.34 -11.59
C LYS A 255 -10.95 10.92 -11.37
N ARG A 256 -12.12 10.57 -11.90
CA ARG A 256 -12.68 9.21 -11.82
C ARG A 256 -11.86 8.22 -12.63
N GLU A 257 -11.48 8.58 -13.83
CA GLU A 257 -10.64 7.74 -14.70
C GLU A 257 -9.27 7.48 -14.06
N LEU A 258 -8.61 8.52 -13.54
CA LEU A 258 -7.35 8.32 -12.83
C LEU A 258 -7.51 7.44 -11.59
N ALA A 259 -8.59 7.65 -10.83
CA ALA A 259 -8.90 6.83 -9.64
C ALA A 259 -9.02 5.35 -10.00
N LYS A 260 -9.68 5.02 -11.11
CA LYS A 260 -9.79 3.66 -11.64
C LYS A 260 -8.44 3.11 -12.06
N LYS A 261 -7.66 3.89 -12.84
CA LYS A 261 -6.30 3.51 -13.28
C LYS A 261 -5.37 3.21 -12.11
N MET A 262 -5.40 3.99 -11.04
CA MET A 262 -4.57 3.83 -9.86
C MET A 262 -5.14 2.87 -8.79
N GLY A 263 -6.33 2.35 -8.99
CA GLY A 263 -7.00 1.45 -8.05
C GLY A 263 -7.31 2.09 -6.69
N HIS A 264 -7.81 3.34 -6.65
CA HIS A 264 -8.23 4.03 -5.43
C HIS A 264 -9.49 4.89 -5.65
N SER A 265 -10.11 5.41 -4.60
CA SER A 265 -11.29 6.26 -4.74
C SER A 265 -10.91 7.72 -5.04
N VAL A 266 -11.81 8.45 -5.70
CA VAL A 266 -11.65 9.90 -5.92
C VAL A 266 -11.47 10.67 -4.60
N MET A 267 -12.20 10.27 -3.55
CA MET A 267 -12.02 10.85 -2.21
C MET A 267 -10.60 10.68 -1.67
N LEU A 268 -9.94 9.54 -1.95
CA LEU A 268 -8.54 9.35 -1.57
C LEU A 268 -7.59 10.22 -2.39
N GLN A 269 -7.94 10.63 -3.61
CA GLN A 269 -7.09 11.55 -4.39
C GLN A 269 -6.92 12.90 -3.70
N SER A 270 -7.98 13.46 -3.12
CA SER A 270 -7.87 14.73 -2.38
C SER A 270 -6.94 14.63 -1.17
N MET A 271 -6.90 13.46 -0.50
CA MET A 271 -5.98 13.20 0.61
C MET A 271 -4.52 12.99 0.18
N TYR A 272 -4.27 12.77 -1.11
CA TYR A 272 -2.92 12.63 -1.69
C TYR A 272 -2.36 13.95 -2.22
N ASN A 273 -3.13 15.04 -2.15
CA ASN A 273 -2.75 16.33 -2.72
C ASN A 273 -1.76 17.07 -1.80
N TYR A 274 -0.53 17.17 -2.24
CA TYR A 274 0.52 17.97 -1.59
C TYR A 274 0.65 19.33 -2.31
N ARG A 275 -0.36 20.20 -2.14
CA ARG A 275 -0.43 21.51 -2.81
C ARG A 275 0.76 22.43 -2.56
N ASN A 276 1.61 22.14 -1.58
CA ASN A 276 2.70 23.02 -1.16
C ASN A 276 4.10 22.62 -1.67
N LEU A 277 4.20 21.61 -2.56
CA LEU A 277 5.52 21.23 -3.12
C LEU A 277 6.11 22.32 -4.03
N GLU A 278 5.31 23.26 -4.54
CA GLU A 278 5.73 24.30 -5.48
C GLU A 278 5.99 25.66 -4.80
N ASN A 279 5.54 25.86 -3.56
CA ASN A 279 5.61 27.16 -2.87
C ASN A 279 6.85 27.34 -1.97
N GLU A 280 7.75 26.36 -1.92
CA GLU A 280 9.05 26.49 -1.21
C GLU A 280 10.19 26.68 -2.22
N LYS A 281 10.10 27.77 -3.00
CA LYS A 281 11.25 28.34 -3.73
C LYS A 281 11.70 29.60 -3.03
#